data_bc38d5ed932ee2e9fd89fb6b202235e0
#
_entry.id   bc38d5ed932ee2e9fd89fb6b202235e0
#
_cell.length_a   1.000
_cell.length_b   1.000
_cell.length_c   1.000
_cell.angle_alpha   90.00
_cell.angle_beta   90.00
_cell.angle_gamma   90.00
#
_symmetry.space_group_name_H-M   'P 1'
#
loop_
_entity.id
_entity.type
_entity.pdbx_description
1 polymer ?
#
loop_
_entity_poly.entity_id
_entity_poly.type
_entity_poly.pdbx_seq_one_letter_code
_entity_poly.pdbx_strand_id
1 'polypeptide(L)'
;MSTQTVATRLIRPYGDTTGDGMVQVSFTLPLPHDKRAEGAALQLAARMGLEPALLAHARAIGPEFTFFVVYGSVTHLLDPAAVEVREREYPLLSPKAVNAAVRSRLRRKLVVLGACIGTDAHTVGIDAILNIKGFAGHKGLEYYRELRVVNLGAQVLVPDLVERARNEQADAVLVSQVVTQRDAHLHNARELSAAFDAAYPPASPSAAHPARARPLLVVGGPRFDEAMTAELGVDRIFGRGTTPAEVASYLVHAVLPATRA
;
A
#
# COMPACT_ATOMS: atom_id res chain seq x y z
N MET A 1 -26.19 17.98 -29.36
CA MET A 1 -25.29 17.03 -28.69
C MET A 1 -26.15 16.03 -27.94
N SER A 2 -26.33 14.83 -28.47
CA SER A 2 -27.20 13.81 -27.87
C SER A 2 -26.45 13.13 -26.74
N THR A 3 -26.89 13.35 -25.53
CA THR A 3 -26.45 12.59 -24.35
C THR A 3 -26.99 11.15 -24.50
N GLN A 4 -26.14 10.24 -24.98
CA GLN A 4 -26.45 8.82 -24.90
C GLN A 4 -26.48 8.44 -23.41
N THR A 5 -27.67 8.19 -22.90
CA THR A 5 -27.84 7.53 -21.60
C THR A 5 -27.29 6.12 -21.73
N VAL A 6 -26.09 5.88 -21.22
CA VAL A 6 -25.53 4.54 -21.11
C VAL A 6 -26.42 3.78 -20.16
N ALA A 7 -27.17 2.81 -20.67
CA ALA A 7 -27.98 1.94 -19.84
C ALA A 7 -27.04 1.22 -18.85
N THR A 8 -27.21 1.47 -17.57
CA THR A 8 -26.45 0.87 -16.49
C THR A 8 -26.65 -0.64 -16.54
N ARG A 9 -25.67 -1.38 -16.99
CA ARG A 9 -25.71 -2.84 -17.08
C ARG A 9 -25.21 -3.42 -15.76
N LEU A 10 -26.14 -3.79 -14.88
CA LEU A 10 -25.82 -4.54 -13.69
C LEU A 10 -25.15 -5.87 -14.06
N ILE A 11 -24.07 -6.20 -13.37
CA ILE A 11 -23.29 -7.43 -13.59
C ILE A 11 -23.33 -8.35 -12.38
N ARG A 12 -23.14 -9.63 -12.63
CA ARG A 12 -22.88 -10.70 -11.65
C ARG A 12 -21.74 -11.57 -12.16
N PRO A 13 -21.15 -12.44 -11.35
CA PRO A 13 -20.19 -13.43 -11.84
C PRO A 13 -20.75 -14.19 -13.05
N TYR A 14 -19.91 -14.45 -14.03
CA TYR A 14 -20.35 -15.18 -15.24
C TYR A 14 -20.74 -16.63 -14.91
N GLY A 15 -20.10 -17.23 -13.90
CA GLY A 15 -20.20 -18.64 -13.61
C GLY A 15 -19.17 -19.45 -14.44
N ASP A 16 -19.55 -20.64 -14.85
CA ASP A 16 -18.69 -21.47 -15.69
C ASP A 16 -18.89 -21.19 -17.19
N THR A 17 -19.83 -21.85 -17.86
CA THR A 17 -20.07 -21.73 -19.31
C THR A 17 -21.39 -21.09 -19.69
N THR A 18 -22.32 -20.91 -18.76
CA THR A 18 -23.70 -20.53 -19.05
C THR A 18 -24.05 -19.09 -18.65
N GLY A 19 -23.17 -18.40 -17.95
CA GLY A 19 -23.45 -17.08 -17.40
C GLY A 19 -24.53 -17.10 -16.31
N ASP A 20 -24.66 -18.22 -15.60
CA ASP A 20 -25.70 -18.49 -14.59
C ASP A 20 -25.40 -17.80 -13.24
N GLY A 21 -24.22 -17.22 -13.08
CA GLY A 21 -23.77 -16.61 -11.83
C GLY A 21 -23.29 -17.59 -10.78
N MET A 22 -23.16 -18.88 -11.13
CA MET A 22 -22.74 -19.93 -10.21
C MET A 22 -21.28 -19.72 -9.78
N VAL A 23 -21.03 -19.70 -8.49
CA VAL A 23 -19.69 -19.61 -7.90
C VAL A 23 -19.51 -20.69 -6.85
N GLN A 24 -18.24 -20.99 -6.57
CA GLN A 24 -17.87 -21.87 -5.49
C GLN A 24 -17.30 -21.06 -4.33
N VAL A 25 -17.72 -21.34 -3.10
CA VAL A 25 -17.07 -20.86 -1.90
C VAL A 25 -16.64 -22.06 -1.04
N SER A 26 -15.51 -21.91 -0.35
CA SER A 26 -15.04 -22.89 0.62
C SER A 26 -14.67 -22.21 1.93
N PHE A 27 -15.05 -22.81 3.03
CA PHE A 27 -14.78 -22.29 4.37
C PHE A 27 -14.82 -23.40 5.41
N THR A 28 -14.31 -23.10 6.60
CA THR A 28 -14.35 -24.00 7.76
C THR A 28 -15.24 -23.39 8.82
N LEU A 29 -16.11 -24.21 9.41
CA LEU A 29 -16.88 -23.82 10.60
C LEU A 29 -16.34 -24.53 11.84
N PRO A 30 -16.38 -23.87 13.01
CA PRO A 30 -16.02 -24.47 14.30
C PRO A 30 -17.21 -25.30 14.83
N LEU A 31 -17.54 -26.35 14.10
CA LEU A 31 -18.61 -27.29 14.40
C LEU A 31 -18.14 -28.71 14.06
N PRO A 32 -18.47 -29.75 14.88
CA PRO A 32 -18.27 -31.12 14.50
C PRO A 32 -19.09 -31.48 13.26
N HIS A 33 -18.63 -32.46 12.49
CA HIS A 33 -19.32 -32.84 11.24
C HIS A 33 -20.61 -33.59 11.52
N ASP A 34 -21.71 -32.90 11.40
CA ASP A 34 -23.08 -33.43 11.51
C ASP A 34 -24.06 -32.68 10.58
N LYS A 35 -25.33 -33.08 10.60
CA LYS A 35 -26.39 -32.44 9.80
C LYS A 35 -26.64 -30.97 10.18
N ARG A 36 -26.37 -30.58 11.41
CA ARG A 36 -26.48 -29.21 11.89
C ARG A 36 -25.38 -28.33 11.27
N ALA A 37 -24.16 -28.84 11.22
CA ALA A 37 -23.04 -28.16 10.57
C ALA A 37 -23.25 -27.99 9.06
N GLU A 38 -23.78 -29.02 8.36
CA GLU A 38 -24.16 -28.92 6.95
C GLU A 38 -25.25 -27.84 6.74
N GLY A 39 -26.31 -27.83 7.56
CA GLY A 39 -27.36 -26.82 7.51
C GLY A 39 -26.84 -25.42 7.81
N ALA A 40 -25.92 -25.28 8.77
CA ALA A 40 -25.27 -23.99 9.08
C ALA A 40 -24.44 -23.48 7.90
N ALA A 41 -23.70 -24.35 7.22
CA ALA A 41 -22.93 -23.99 6.04
C ALA A 41 -23.81 -23.49 4.89
N LEU A 42 -24.93 -24.16 4.62
CA LEU A 42 -25.90 -23.73 3.60
C LEU A 42 -26.55 -22.39 3.94
N GLN A 43 -26.97 -22.21 5.20
CA GLN A 43 -27.54 -20.94 5.66
C GLN A 43 -26.53 -19.78 5.57
N LEU A 44 -25.27 -20.05 5.92
CA LEU A 44 -24.21 -19.03 5.80
C LEU A 44 -24.00 -18.62 4.36
N ALA A 45 -23.93 -19.59 3.44
CA ALA A 45 -23.79 -19.33 2.01
C ALA A 45 -24.98 -18.53 1.46
N ALA A 46 -26.21 -18.86 1.85
CA ALA A 46 -27.41 -18.10 1.47
C ALA A 46 -27.34 -16.65 2.00
N ARG A 47 -26.90 -16.43 3.24
CA ARG A 47 -26.68 -15.07 3.78
C ARG A 47 -25.56 -14.30 3.07
N MET A 48 -24.61 -14.99 2.44
CA MET A 48 -23.62 -14.39 1.54
C MET A 48 -24.16 -14.06 0.16
N GLY A 49 -25.42 -14.34 -0.10
CA GLY A 49 -26.07 -14.07 -1.39
C GLY A 49 -25.90 -15.18 -2.42
N LEU A 50 -25.69 -16.43 -2.00
CA LEU A 50 -25.62 -17.60 -2.86
C LEU A 50 -26.92 -18.36 -2.81
N GLU A 51 -27.78 -18.27 -3.84
CA GLU A 51 -29.09 -18.92 -3.90
C GLU A 51 -29.35 -19.57 -5.27
N PRO A 52 -29.80 -20.84 -5.30
CA PRO A 52 -29.81 -21.76 -4.18
C PRO A 52 -28.40 -22.18 -3.76
N ALA A 53 -28.17 -22.32 -2.45
CA ALA A 53 -26.91 -22.86 -1.94
C ALA A 53 -26.93 -24.39 -2.00
N LEU A 54 -25.91 -24.99 -2.60
CA LEU A 54 -25.75 -26.42 -2.81
C LEU A 54 -24.48 -26.93 -2.11
N LEU A 55 -24.62 -27.86 -1.18
CA LEU A 55 -23.48 -28.49 -0.52
C LEU A 55 -22.82 -29.52 -1.47
N ALA A 56 -21.61 -29.21 -1.94
CA ALA A 56 -20.85 -30.12 -2.80
C ALA A 56 -19.93 -31.06 -1.99
N HIS A 57 -19.38 -30.58 -0.87
CA HIS A 57 -18.49 -31.36 -0.06
C HIS A 57 -18.50 -30.88 1.40
N ALA A 58 -18.42 -31.85 2.33
CA ALA A 58 -18.20 -31.59 3.74
C ALA A 58 -17.23 -32.65 4.31
N ARG A 59 -16.25 -32.18 5.09
CA ARG A 59 -15.24 -33.05 5.69
C ARG A 59 -14.82 -32.56 7.07
N ALA A 60 -14.87 -33.43 8.07
CA ALA A 60 -14.25 -33.16 9.37
C ALA A 60 -12.72 -32.99 9.19
N ILE A 61 -12.16 -31.90 9.74
CA ILE A 61 -10.71 -31.66 9.81
C ILE A 61 -10.18 -31.65 11.24
N GLY A 62 -11.00 -32.14 12.16
CA GLY A 62 -10.75 -32.29 13.60
C GLY A 62 -12.06 -32.53 14.31
N PRO A 63 -12.03 -32.76 15.64
CA PRO A 63 -13.24 -33.04 16.38
C PRO A 63 -14.24 -31.91 16.43
N GLU A 64 -13.76 -30.66 16.36
CA GLU A 64 -14.55 -29.43 16.49
C GLU A 64 -14.64 -28.60 15.20
N PHE A 65 -14.09 -29.10 14.08
CA PHE A 65 -14.04 -28.31 12.84
C PHE A 65 -14.45 -29.13 11.62
N THR A 66 -15.26 -28.52 10.75
CA THR A 66 -15.67 -29.10 9.47
C THR A 66 -15.38 -28.13 8.33
N PHE A 67 -14.72 -28.62 7.29
CA PHE A 67 -14.49 -27.92 6.03
C PHE A 67 -15.64 -28.18 5.07
N PHE A 68 -16.11 -27.13 4.39
CA PHE A 68 -17.21 -27.17 3.44
C PHE A 68 -16.82 -26.58 2.09
N VAL A 69 -17.41 -27.15 1.04
CA VAL A 69 -17.44 -26.56 -0.31
C VAL A 69 -18.91 -26.41 -0.69
N VAL A 70 -19.32 -25.20 -0.98
CA VAL A 70 -20.70 -24.83 -1.32
C VAL A 70 -20.71 -24.12 -2.66
N TYR A 71 -21.64 -24.49 -3.53
CA TYR A 71 -21.93 -23.79 -4.78
C TYR A 71 -23.22 -23.00 -4.63
N GLY A 72 -23.36 -21.92 -5.38
CA GLY A 72 -24.60 -21.17 -5.48
C GLY A 72 -24.49 -20.04 -6.50
N SER A 73 -25.63 -19.61 -7.04
CA SER A 73 -25.66 -18.45 -7.90
C SER A 73 -25.68 -17.16 -7.09
N VAL A 74 -24.85 -16.18 -7.49
CA VAL A 74 -24.80 -14.88 -6.80
C VAL A 74 -26.07 -14.10 -7.09
N THR A 75 -26.80 -13.72 -6.05
CA THR A 75 -28.04 -12.93 -6.16
C THR A 75 -27.77 -11.42 -6.20
N HIS A 76 -26.62 -10.97 -5.69
CA HIS A 76 -26.25 -9.57 -5.68
C HIS A 76 -25.72 -9.14 -7.05
N LEU A 77 -26.25 -8.03 -7.55
CA LEU A 77 -25.82 -7.41 -8.79
C LEU A 77 -24.94 -6.20 -8.47
N LEU A 78 -23.89 -6.01 -9.26
CA LEU A 78 -22.99 -4.86 -9.15
C LEU A 78 -23.22 -3.90 -10.31
N ASP A 79 -23.31 -2.60 -10.01
CA ASP A 79 -23.24 -1.54 -11.01
C ASP A 79 -21.77 -1.15 -11.23
N PRO A 80 -21.17 -1.48 -12.37
CA PRO A 80 -19.78 -1.09 -12.64
C PRO A 80 -19.57 0.42 -12.68
N ALA A 81 -20.62 1.19 -13.01
CA ALA A 81 -20.53 2.65 -13.06
C ALA A 81 -20.53 3.30 -11.68
N ALA A 82 -21.04 2.59 -10.67
CA ALA A 82 -21.05 3.03 -9.27
C ALA A 82 -19.78 2.60 -8.51
N VAL A 83 -18.85 1.87 -9.16
CA VAL A 83 -17.62 1.45 -8.51
C VAL A 83 -16.67 2.64 -8.41
N GLU A 84 -16.41 3.07 -7.19
CA GLU A 84 -15.38 4.07 -6.92
C GLU A 84 -13.99 3.48 -7.14
N VAL A 85 -13.32 3.92 -8.20
CA VAL A 85 -11.92 3.57 -8.47
C VAL A 85 -11.07 4.75 -8.01
N ARG A 86 -10.21 4.53 -7.02
CA ARG A 86 -9.20 5.53 -6.66
C ARG A 86 -8.18 5.61 -7.78
N GLU A 87 -8.29 6.65 -8.61
CA GLU A 87 -7.27 6.95 -9.60
C GLU A 87 -5.99 7.42 -8.90
N ARG A 88 -4.85 6.99 -9.44
CA ARG A 88 -3.55 7.47 -8.96
C ARG A 88 -3.35 8.91 -9.43
N GLU A 89 -2.87 9.75 -8.54
CA GLU A 89 -2.54 11.16 -8.86
C GLU A 89 -1.37 11.29 -9.85
N TYR A 90 -0.64 10.20 -10.08
CA TYR A 90 0.53 10.16 -10.98
C TYR A 90 0.60 8.81 -11.70
N PRO A 91 1.18 8.78 -12.92
CA PRO A 91 1.29 7.55 -13.69
C PRO A 91 2.30 6.58 -13.07
N LEU A 92 2.00 5.28 -13.14
CA LEU A 92 2.96 4.24 -12.77
C LEU A 92 4.07 4.15 -13.83
N LEU A 93 5.30 4.40 -13.41
CA LEU A 93 6.46 4.42 -14.29
C LEU A 93 7.19 3.07 -14.29
N SER A 94 7.64 2.65 -15.47
CA SER A 94 8.56 1.53 -15.57
C SER A 94 9.95 1.91 -14.98
N PRO A 95 10.78 0.93 -14.56
CA PRO A 95 12.13 1.21 -14.08
C PRO A 95 12.98 2.01 -15.09
N LYS A 96 12.80 1.76 -16.39
CA LYS A 96 13.45 2.52 -17.45
C LYS A 96 13.00 3.99 -17.45
N ALA A 97 11.71 4.24 -17.29
CA ALA A 97 11.15 5.60 -17.26
C ALA A 97 11.58 6.36 -16.00
N VAL A 98 11.59 5.71 -14.82
CA VAL A 98 12.11 6.29 -13.57
C VAL A 98 13.57 6.72 -13.76
N ASN A 99 14.45 5.82 -14.22
CA ASN A 99 15.86 6.12 -14.44
C ASN A 99 16.05 7.25 -15.45
N ALA A 100 15.30 7.27 -16.56
CA ALA A 100 15.36 8.34 -17.55
C ALA A 100 14.94 9.70 -16.96
N ALA A 101 13.87 9.74 -16.19
CA ALA A 101 13.39 10.95 -15.55
C ALA A 101 14.39 11.53 -14.53
N VAL A 102 14.95 10.69 -13.65
CA VAL A 102 15.96 11.11 -12.67
C VAL A 102 17.20 11.65 -13.38
N ARG A 103 17.73 10.91 -14.36
CA ARG A 103 18.94 11.33 -15.10
C ARG A 103 18.76 12.66 -15.84
N SER A 104 17.62 12.84 -16.51
CA SER A 104 17.38 14.02 -17.32
C SER A 104 17.08 15.27 -16.50
N ARG A 105 16.33 15.14 -15.39
CA ARG A 105 15.81 16.27 -14.62
C ARG A 105 16.62 16.58 -13.36
N LEU A 106 17.13 15.57 -12.65
CA LEU A 106 17.91 15.78 -11.42
C LEU A 106 19.43 15.88 -11.71
N ARG A 107 19.92 15.20 -12.76
CA ARG A 107 21.32 15.15 -13.19
C ARG A 107 22.29 14.60 -12.14
N ARG A 108 21.79 13.94 -11.12
CA ARG A 108 22.47 13.16 -10.09
C ARG A 108 21.57 12.02 -9.66
N LYS A 109 22.09 11.09 -8.88
CA LYS A 109 21.24 10.05 -8.30
C LYS A 109 20.26 10.67 -7.30
N LEU A 110 19.03 10.19 -7.29
CA LEU A 110 18.03 10.47 -6.27
C LEU A 110 18.36 9.63 -5.03
N VAL A 111 18.59 10.27 -3.89
CA VAL A 111 19.03 9.63 -2.65
C VAL A 111 17.84 9.34 -1.77
N VAL A 112 17.66 8.05 -1.44
CA VAL A 112 16.56 7.54 -0.63
C VAL A 112 17.11 6.83 0.60
N LEU A 113 16.73 7.28 1.79
CA LEU A 113 16.97 6.56 3.02
C LEU A 113 15.73 5.77 3.40
N GLY A 114 15.92 4.59 4.00
CA GLY A 114 14.82 3.81 4.56
C GLY A 114 15.16 3.27 5.94
N ALA A 115 14.17 3.27 6.84
CA ALA A 115 14.34 2.84 8.22
C ALA A 115 13.02 2.34 8.84
N CYS A 116 13.14 1.53 9.90
CA CYS A 116 12.10 1.40 10.91
C CYS A 116 12.57 2.16 12.15
N ILE A 117 11.74 3.09 12.65
CA ILE A 117 12.13 4.03 13.71
C ILE A 117 11.63 3.62 15.09
N GLY A 118 12.24 4.22 16.13
CA GLY A 118 11.89 3.97 17.53
C GLY A 118 12.19 2.53 17.94
N THR A 119 11.22 1.85 18.52
CA THR A 119 11.36 0.45 18.99
C THR A 119 10.95 -0.58 17.93
N ASP A 120 10.62 -0.16 16.72
CA ASP A 120 10.14 -1.08 15.68
C ASP A 120 11.29 -1.87 15.05
N ALA A 121 11.25 -3.20 15.25
CA ALA A 121 12.25 -4.14 14.72
C ALA A 121 11.78 -4.84 13.42
N HIS A 122 10.61 -4.50 12.87
CA HIS A 122 9.98 -5.22 11.76
C HIS A 122 10.40 -4.66 10.40
N THR A 123 11.52 -5.11 9.87
CA THR A 123 12.08 -4.60 8.60
C THR A 123 11.39 -5.14 7.34
N VAL A 124 10.55 -6.16 7.43
CA VAL A 124 9.94 -6.81 6.25
C VAL A 124 9.25 -5.81 5.32
N GLY A 125 8.55 -4.82 5.87
CA GLY A 125 7.85 -3.80 5.09
C GLY A 125 8.81 -2.88 4.33
N ILE A 126 9.83 -2.37 5.01
CA ILE A 126 10.81 -1.48 4.37
C ILE A 126 11.69 -2.25 3.38
N ASP A 127 12.08 -3.48 3.72
CA ASP A 127 12.88 -4.34 2.84
C ASP A 127 12.13 -4.72 1.57
N ALA A 128 10.82 -4.95 1.66
CA ALA A 128 9.96 -5.21 0.49
C ALA A 128 10.00 -4.06 -0.53
N ILE A 129 10.15 -2.83 -0.07
CA ILE A 129 10.23 -1.64 -0.93
C ILE A 129 11.66 -1.38 -1.39
N LEU A 130 12.65 -1.47 -0.50
CA LEU A 130 14.03 -1.07 -0.81
C LEU A 130 14.83 -2.17 -1.51
N ASN A 131 14.80 -3.40 -0.98
CA ASN A 131 15.67 -4.48 -1.43
C ASN A 131 15.44 -4.83 -2.91
N ILE A 132 16.52 -5.10 -3.62
CA ILE A 132 16.52 -5.41 -5.06
C ILE A 132 15.54 -6.52 -5.46
N LYS A 133 15.23 -7.46 -4.56
CA LYS A 133 14.25 -8.54 -4.79
C LYS A 133 12.84 -7.97 -5.00
N GLY A 134 12.48 -6.97 -4.20
CA GLY A 134 11.20 -6.29 -4.26
C GLY A 134 10.02 -7.12 -3.74
N PHE A 135 8.82 -6.76 -4.18
CA PHE A 135 7.55 -7.34 -3.74
C PHE A 135 6.53 -7.37 -4.88
N ALA A 136 5.62 -8.34 -4.86
CA ALA A 136 4.50 -8.48 -5.81
C ALA A 136 4.93 -8.42 -7.30
N GLY A 137 6.06 -9.00 -7.65
CA GLY A 137 6.58 -9.01 -9.02
C GLY A 137 7.32 -7.72 -9.43
N HIS A 138 7.36 -6.71 -8.57
CA HIS A 138 8.10 -5.47 -8.80
C HIS A 138 9.46 -5.50 -8.10
N LYS A 139 10.50 -5.05 -8.79
CA LYS A 139 11.85 -4.88 -8.22
C LYS A 139 11.87 -3.73 -7.24
N GLY A 140 12.60 -3.88 -6.12
CA GLY A 140 12.77 -2.83 -5.13
C GLY A 140 13.62 -1.66 -5.62
N LEU A 141 13.67 -0.59 -4.81
CA LEU A 141 14.32 0.67 -5.21
C LEU A 141 15.82 0.52 -5.53
N GLU A 142 16.50 -0.42 -4.91
CA GLU A 142 17.92 -0.73 -5.21
C GLU A 142 18.15 -1.21 -6.65
N TYR A 143 17.12 -1.70 -7.34
CA TYR A 143 17.22 -2.10 -8.73
C TYR A 143 17.35 -0.90 -9.69
N TYR A 144 16.91 0.28 -9.28
CA TYR A 144 16.90 1.48 -10.12
C TYR A 144 18.26 2.15 -10.11
N ARG A 145 18.95 2.16 -11.26
CA ARG A 145 20.34 2.62 -11.39
C ARG A 145 20.55 4.08 -10.98
N GLU A 146 19.54 4.92 -11.15
CA GLU A 146 19.61 6.35 -10.85
C GLU A 146 19.12 6.68 -9.43
N LEU A 147 18.73 5.66 -8.65
CA LEU A 147 18.47 5.80 -7.23
C LEU A 147 19.68 5.34 -6.43
N ARG A 148 20.01 6.07 -5.38
CA ARG A 148 20.95 5.64 -4.34
C ARG A 148 20.15 5.36 -3.08
N VAL A 149 20.03 4.11 -2.74
CA VAL A 149 19.25 3.63 -1.60
C VAL A 149 20.18 3.32 -0.45
N VAL A 150 19.84 3.83 0.74
CA VAL A 150 20.54 3.55 2.00
C VAL A 150 19.53 2.97 2.98
N ASN A 151 19.61 1.68 3.22
CA ASN A 151 18.77 0.98 4.20
C ASN A 151 19.47 1.05 5.57
N LEU A 152 18.85 1.71 6.52
CA LEU A 152 19.37 1.88 7.89
C LEU A 152 18.88 0.77 8.83
N GLY A 153 17.98 -0.10 8.37
CA GLY A 153 17.44 -1.22 9.16
C GLY A 153 16.38 -0.80 10.17
N ALA A 154 16.42 -1.44 11.33
CA ALA A 154 15.43 -1.32 12.39
C ALA A 154 15.92 -0.48 13.58
N GLN A 155 14.94 -0.02 14.37
CA GLN A 155 15.17 0.65 15.66
C GLN A 155 16.06 1.90 15.56
N VAL A 156 15.96 2.60 14.43
CA VAL A 156 16.71 3.83 14.20
C VAL A 156 16.08 4.96 15.02
N LEU A 157 16.90 5.67 15.77
CA LEU A 157 16.44 6.85 16.51
C LEU A 157 16.17 8.01 15.56
N VAL A 158 15.13 8.78 15.82
CA VAL A 158 14.75 9.91 14.95
C VAL A 158 15.89 10.93 14.81
N PRO A 159 16.62 11.33 15.86
CA PRO A 159 17.78 12.22 15.72
C PRO A 159 18.88 11.68 14.80
N ASP A 160 19.17 10.38 14.90
CA ASP A 160 20.19 9.72 14.06
C ASP A 160 19.74 9.67 12.59
N LEU A 161 18.45 9.45 12.36
CA LEU A 161 17.87 9.47 11.02
C LEU A 161 17.94 10.87 10.39
N VAL A 162 17.69 11.92 11.16
CA VAL A 162 17.83 13.33 10.73
C VAL A 162 19.28 13.65 10.38
N GLU A 163 20.24 13.27 11.24
CA GLU A 163 21.65 13.46 10.98
C GLU A 163 22.09 12.71 9.73
N ARG A 164 21.66 11.47 9.59
CA ARG A 164 21.98 10.65 8.43
C ARG A 164 21.40 11.25 7.14
N ALA A 165 20.17 11.75 7.19
CA ALA A 165 19.53 12.40 6.04
C ALA A 165 20.31 13.64 5.58
N ARG A 166 20.88 14.41 6.51
CA ARG A 166 21.75 15.55 6.20
C ARG A 166 23.07 15.11 5.57
N ASN A 167 23.76 14.14 6.19
CA ASN A 167 25.06 13.68 5.74
C ASN A 167 25.01 13.03 4.36
N GLU A 168 23.98 12.24 4.10
CA GLU A 168 23.76 11.58 2.82
C GLU A 168 23.12 12.50 1.78
N GLN A 169 22.71 13.69 2.17
CA GLN A 169 21.96 14.60 1.34
C GLN A 169 20.71 13.94 0.74
N ALA A 170 19.91 13.31 1.58
CA ALA A 170 18.71 12.61 1.18
C ALA A 170 17.70 13.50 0.47
N ASP A 171 17.05 12.97 -0.57
CA ASP A 171 15.92 13.57 -1.24
C ASP A 171 14.60 13.06 -0.68
N ALA A 172 14.62 11.84 -0.16
CA ALA A 172 13.46 11.22 0.49
C ALA A 172 13.90 10.30 1.65
N VAL A 173 13.06 10.24 2.66
CA VAL A 173 13.16 9.34 3.81
C VAL A 173 11.90 8.50 3.88
N LEU A 174 12.06 7.18 3.76
CA LEU A 174 10.99 6.21 3.84
C LEU A 174 11.02 5.53 5.19
N VAL A 175 9.92 5.57 5.92
CA VAL A 175 9.81 4.97 7.25
C VAL A 175 8.71 3.92 7.26
N SER A 176 9.04 2.72 7.73
CA SER A 176 8.06 1.66 7.98
C SER A 176 7.80 1.53 9.47
N GLN A 177 6.52 1.44 9.84
CA GLN A 177 6.07 1.25 11.22
C GLN A 177 4.99 0.19 11.29
N VAL A 178 5.23 -0.87 12.05
CA VAL A 178 4.30 -1.99 12.28
C VAL A 178 3.81 -1.99 13.72
N VAL A 179 4.64 -1.55 14.67
CA VAL A 179 4.29 -1.51 16.10
C VAL A 179 3.26 -0.41 16.35
N THR A 180 2.06 -0.83 16.79
CA THR A 180 0.91 0.07 17.00
C THR A 180 0.44 0.17 18.45
N GLN A 181 1.13 -0.52 19.36
CA GLN A 181 0.77 -0.48 20.78
C GLN A 181 0.80 0.96 21.30
N ARG A 182 -0.29 1.37 21.99
CA ARG A 182 -0.46 2.73 22.52
C ARG A 182 -0.24 3.83 21.46
N ASP A 183 -0.67 3.58 20.23
CA ASP A 183 -0.52 4.50 19.10
C ASP A 183 0.94 4.93 18.81
N ALA A 184 1.91 4.06 19.14
CA ALA A 184 3.34 4.34 18.95
C ALA A 184 3.68 4.77 17.51
N HIS A 185 3.03 4.17 16.51
CA HIS A 185 3.23 4.52 15.10
C HIS A 185 2.84 5.98 14.81
N LEU A 186 1.75 6.48 15.37
CA LEU A 186 1.30 7.87 15.19
C LEU A 186 2.24 8.83 15.94
N HIS A 187 2.62 8.46 17.16
CA HIS A 187 3.56 9.28 17.96
C HIS A 187 4.91 9.40 17.26
N ASN A 188 5.48 8.29 16.83
CA ASN A 188 6.76 8.26 16.12
C ASN A 188 6.71 9.04 14.79
N ALA A 189 5.59 8.97 14.05
CA ALA A 189 5.45 9.71 12.80
C ALA A 189 5.38 11.24 13.03
N ARG A 190 4.69 11.69 14.08
CA ARG A 190 4.67 13.12 14.47
C ARG A 190 6.03 13.60 14.97
N GLU A 191 6.73 12.80 15.79
CA GLU A 191 8.10 13.08 16.24
C GLU A 191 9.05 13.21 15.04
N LEU A 192 8.96 12.27 14.09
CA LEU A 192 9.73 12.31 12.85
C LEU A 192 9.52 13.61 12.09
N SER A 193 8.26 13.97 11.83
CA SER A 193 7.92 15.20 11.10
C SER A 193 8.46 16.43 11.82
N ALA A 194 8.19 16.57 13.12
CA ALA A 194 8.66 17.70 13.91
C ALA A 194 10.19 17.82 13.93
N ALA A 195 10.90 16.69 14.04
CA ALA A 195 12.37 16.69 14.04
C ALA A 195 12.94 17.11 12.67
N PHE A 196 12.32 16.68 11.57
CA PHE A 196 12.74 17.11 10.23
C PHE A 196 12.40 18.57 9.96
N ASP A 197 11.25 19.07 10.39
CA ASP A 197 10.90 20.48 10.24
C ASP A 197 11.85 21.40 11.03
N ALA A 198 12.21 21.00 12.25
CA ALA A 198 13.21 21.71 13.05
C ALA A 198 14.62 21.67 12.41
N ALA A 199 14.95 20.56 11.76
CA ALA A 199 16.25 20.36 11.14
C ALA A 199 16.41 21.06 9.78
N TYR A 200 15.29 21.30 9.07
CA TYR A 200 15.23 21.93 7.74
C TYR A 200 14.25 23.10 7.74
N PRO A 201 14.57 24.18 8.47
CA PRO A 201 13.68 25.34 8.53
C PRO A 201 13.51 25.94 7.12
N PRO A 202 12.35 26.56 6.83
CA PRO A 202 12.12 27.26 5.58
C PRO A 202 13.26 28.26 5.29
N ALA A 203 13.65 28.36 4.03
CA ALA A 203 14.69 29.31 3.63
C ALA A 203 14.27 30.73 4.02
N SER A 204 15.12 31.43 4.81
CA SER A 204 14.93 32.84 5.07
C SER A 204 15.20 33.63 3.77
N PRO A 205 14.34 34.59 3.41
CA PRO A 205 14.55 35.44 2.23
C PRO A 205 15.89 36.21 2.25
N SER A 206 16.49 36.37 3.44
CA SER A 206 17.76 37.09 3.64
C SER A 206 18.98 36.18 3.74
N ALA A 207 18.83 34.85 3.61
CA ALA A 207 19.97 33.95 3.73
C ALA A 207 20.89 34.01 2.51
N ALA A 208 22.21 34.17 2.76
CA ALA A 208 23.23 34.21 1.70
C ALA A 208 23.34 32.90 0.90
N HIS A 209 22.84 31.83 1.44
CA HIS A 209 22.73 30.52 0.77
C HIS A 209 21.33 29.96 0.93
N PRO A 210 20.72 29.40 -0.13
CA PRO A 210 19.43 28.75 -0.02
C PRO A 210 19.56 27.55 0.93
N ALA A 211 18.74 27.55 1.99
CA ALA A 211 18.63 26.38 2.84
C ALA A 211 18.21 25.18 1.98
N ARG A 212 18.81 24.02 2.23
CA ARG A 212 18.40 22.81 1.54
C ARG A 212 16.94 22.50 1.91
N ALA A 213 16.15 22.16 0.92
CA ALA A 213 14.78 21.72 1.14
C ALA A 213 14.76 20.44 2.00
N ARG A 214 13.78 20.33 2.88
CA ARG A 214 13.49 19.12 3.66
C ARG A 214 13.30 17.93 2.69
N PRO A 215 13.91 16.76 2.95
CA PRO A 215 13.61 15.57 2.17
C PRO A 215 12.13 15.21 2.29
N LEU A 216 11.56 14.55 1.29
CA LEU A 216 10.21 13.99 1.38
C LEU A 216 10.16 12.96 2.52
N LEU A 217 9.19 13.10 3.40
CA LEU A 217 8.90 12.12 4.44
C LEU A 217 7.75 11.22 3.99
N VAL A 218 8.08 9.97 3.77
CA VAL A 218 7.15 8.93 3.34
C VAL A 218 7.01 7.89 4.43
N VAL A 219 5.80 7.67 4.90
CA VAL A 219 5.53 6.70 5.97
C VAL A 219 4.72 5.54 5.41
N GLY A 220 5.03 4.32 5.83
CA GLY A 220 4.32 3.12 5.44
C GLY A 220 4.03 2.20 6.62
N GLY A 221 2.96 1.44 6.51
CA GLY A 221 2.60 0.44 7.50
C GLY A 221 1.13 0.03 7.44
N PRO A 222 0.77 -1.11 8.07
CA PRO A 222 -0.55 -1.72 7.90
C PRO A 222 -1.69 -0.97 8.59
N ARG A 223 -1.40 0.02 9.43
CA ARG A 223 -2.37 0.80 10.21
C ARG A 223 -2.42 2.27 9.85
N PHE A 224 -1.62 2.68 8.90
CA PHE A 224 -1.71 4.05 8.38
C PHE A 224 -2.78 4.16 7.31
N ASP A 225 -3.50 5.28 7.34
CA ASP A 225 -4.43 5.71 6.29
C ASP A 225 -3.87 6.96 5.61
N GLU A 226 -4.02 7.05 4.30
CA GLU A 226 -3.58 8.20 3.52
C GLU A 226 -4.21 9.52 4.01
N ALA A 227 -5.43 9.48 4.53
CA ALA A 227 -6.10 10.63 5.13
C ALA A 227 -5.34 11.24 6.32
N MET A 228 -4.46 10.48 6.98
CA MET A 228 -3.64 10.95 8.11
C MET A 228 -2.42 11.78 7.66
N THR A 229 -2.14 11.89 6.37
CA THR A 229 -0.93 12.54 5.84
C THR A 229 -0.74 13.95 6.39
N ALA A 230 -1.79 14.79 6.31
CA ALA A 230 -1.75 16.16 6.79
C ALA A 230 -1.64 16.26 8.32
N GLU A 231 -2.34 15.39 9.05
CA GLU A 231 -2.32 15.34 10.51
C GLU A 231 -0.94 14.95 11.05
N LEU A 232 -0.25 14.03 10.37
CA LEU A 232 1.07 13.57 10.79
C LEU A 232 2.21 14.45 10.26
N GLY A 233 1.91 15.44 9.41
CA GLY A 233 2.91 16.34 8.84
C GLY A 233 3.91 15.66 7.90
N VAL A 234 3.53 14.54 7.29
CA VAL A 234 4.34 13.80 6.32
C VAL A 234 3.88 14.08 4.90
N ASP A 235 4.73 13.80 3.90
CA ASP A 235 4.41 14.13 2.51
C ASP A 235 3.57 13.05 1.82
N ARG A 236 3.70 11.79 2.27
CA ARG A 236 2.90 10.67 1.74
C ARG A 236 2.81 9.53 2.74
N ILE A 237 1.66 8.87 2.74
CA ILE A 237 1.44 7.61 3.44
C ILE A 237 1.17 6.52 2.41
N PHE A 238 1.83 5.38 2.59
CA PHE A 238 1.60 4.18 1.82
C PHE A 238 1.06 3.06 2.72
N GLY A 239 -0.11 2.56 2.36
CA GLY A 239 -0.79 1.49 3.08
C GLY A 239 -0.35 0.08 2.65
N ARG A 240 -1.14 -0.89 3.10
CA ARG A 240 -0.93 -2.30 2.78
C ARG A 240 -1.05 -2.56 1.27
N GLY A 241 -0.16 -3.37 0.71
CA GLY A 241 -0.19 -3.78 -0.70
C GLY A 241 0.54 -2.81 -1.65
N THR A 242 1.10 -1.71 -1.15
CA THR A 242 1.92 -0.79 -1.94
C THR A 242 3.13 -1.51 -2.53
N THR A 243 3.40 -1.26 -3.80
CA THR A 243 4.50 -1.86 -4.53
C THR A 243 5.70 -0.93 -4.63
N PRO A 244 6.94 -1.45 -4.78
CA PRO A 244 8.12 -0.62 -5.02
C PRO A 244 7.99 0.30 -6.24
N ALA A 245 7.28 -0.14 -7.28
CA ALA A 245 7.06 0.67 -8.49
C ALA A 245 6.16 1.89 -8.21
N GLU A 246 5.19 1.77 -7.31
CA GLU A 246 4.36 2.90 -6.86
C GLU A 246 5.20 3.92 -6.09
N VAL A 247 6.02 3.45 -5.17
CA VAL A 247 6.92 4.32 -4.40
C VAL A 247 7.93 5.02 -5.33
N ALA A 248 8.56 4.28 -6.26
CA ALA A 248 9.50 4.86 -7.22
C ALA A 248 8.83 5.93 -8.10
N SER A 249 7.60 5.68 -8.56
CA SER A 249 6.83 6.63 -9.37
C SER A 249 6.47 7.88 -8.59
N TYR A 250 6.04 7.73 -7.33
CA TYR A 250 5.78 8.86 -6.44
C TYR A 250 7.03 9.72 -6.23
N LEU A 251 8.16 9.10 -5.89
CA LEU A 251 9.42 9.83 -5.66
C LEU A 251 9.83 10.66 -6.89
N VAL A 252 9.71 10.10 -8.09
CA VAL A 252 9.98 10.83 -9.34
C VAL A 252 9.04 12.00 -9.50
N HIS A 253 7.76 11.80 -9.22
CA HIS A 253 6.74 12.82 -9.39
C HIS A 253 6.91 13.97 -8.37
N ALA A 254 7.20 13.64 -7.11
CA ALA A 254 7.25 14.60 -6.01
C ALA A 254 8.61 15.32 -5.89
N VAL A 255 9.73 14.64 -6.19
CA VAL A 255 11.09 15.22 -6.06
C VAL A 255 11.48 16.02 -7.31
N LEU A 256 11.08 15.56 -8.49
CA LEU A 256 11.54 16.17 -9.73
C LEU A 256 10.66 17.35 -10.13
N PRO A 257 11.26 18.48 -10.53
CA PRO A 257 10.49 19.63 -11.01
C PRO A 257 9.60 19.22 -12.19
N ALA A 258 8.40 19.80 -12.25
CA ALA A 258 7.50 19.59 -13.37
C ALA A 258 8.24 19.90 -14.69
N THR A 259 8.02 19.07 -15.70
CA THR A 259 8.54 19.37 -17.04
C THR A 259 7.89 20.66 -17.49
N ARG A 260 8.67 21.74 -17.66
CA ARG A 260 8.15 22.93 -18.34
C ARG A 260 7.78 22.49 -19.76
N ALA A 261 6.48 22.57 -20.06
CA ALA A 261 5.95 22.34 -21.40
C ALA A 261 6.51 23.37 -22.39
#